data_157b4fbcdd3acdb7b7840cbf39a36a05
#
_entry.id   157b4fbcdd3acdb7b7840cbf39a36a05
#
_cell.length_a   1.000
_cell.length_b   1.000
_cell.length_c   1.000
_cell.angle_alpha   90.00
_cell.angle_beta   90.00
_cell.angle_gamma   90.00
#
_symmetry.space_group_name_H-M   'P 1'
#
loop_
_entity.id
_entity.type
_entity.pdbx_description
1 polymer ?
#
loop_
_entity_poly.entity_id
_entity_poly.type
_entity_poly.pdbx_seq_one_letter_code
_entity_poly.pdbx_strand_id
1 'polypeptide(L)'
;MNSIFDIIGPVMIGPSSSHTAGAARLGKMARCIFRSTPKKVDLTLYGSFAKTYKGHGTDRALVGGLLGYKEDDTNIRIAHDLAQKEGMEYTFIESPLDVGHPNVVRFDMFDDHNRHMTVIGRSLGGGQIMITEVDGNDMSITGDEFTLVVFHEDRPGAISLVSQALSESDINIATMRVFRKGKHKDAVMVITTDTVVNPITVQFMRECPGIQDVMTFEAL
;
A
#
# COMPACT_ATOMS: atom_id res chain seq x y z
N MET A 1 17.53 -10.50 -17.10
CA MET A 1 17.11 -11.93 -17.12
C MET A 1 16.20 -12.08 -15.92
N ASN A 2 14.95 -12.43 -16.11
CA ASN A 2 14.10 -12.77 -14.97
C ASN A 2 14.63 -14.06 -14.34
N SER A 3 14.85 -14.06 -13.04
CA SER A 3 15.22 -15.25 -12.29
C SER A 3 14.08 -16.28 -12.35
N ILE A 4 14.40 -17.56 -12.30
CA ILE A 4 13.38 -18.62 -12.17
C ILE A 4 12.54 -18.42 -10.91
N PHE A 5 13.09 -17.78 -9.88
CA PHE A 5 12.41 -17.41 -8.64
C PHE A 5 11.38 -16.28 -8.82
N ASP A 6 11.49 -15.47 -9.87
CA ASP A 6 10.49 -14.44 -10.21
C ASP A 6 9.23 -15.07 -10.83
N ILE A 7 9.33 -16.35 -11.26
CA ILE A 7 8.23 -17.11 -11.88
C ILE A 7 7.54 -18.00 -10.85
N ILE A 8 8.27 -18.45 -9.81
CA ILE A 8 7.72 -19.22 -8.69
C ILE A 8 7.07 -18.22 -7.74
N GLY A 9 5.74 -18.18 -7.73
CA GLY A 9 4.98 -17.33 -6.80
C GLY A 9 5.31 -17.67 -5.34
N PRO A 10 5.00 -16.74 -4.40
CA PRO A 10 5.24 -16.94 -2.98
C PRO A 10 4.44 -18.14 -2.45
N VAL A 11 4.85 -18.68 -1.30
CA VAL A 11 4.00 -19.58 -0.52
C VAL A 11 2.73 -18.81 -0.16
N MET A 12 1.56 -19.37 -0.48
CA MET A 12 0.29 -18.64 -0.34
C MET A 12 -0.87 -19.58 -0.02
N ILE A 13 -1.90 -19.02 0.59
CA ILE A 13 -3.20 -19.67 0.77
C ILE A 13 -4.11 -19.30 -0.38
N GLY A 14 -4.35 -20.21 -1.31
CA GLY A 14 -5.28 -20.03 -2.43
C GLY A 14 -4.67 -20.39 -3.78
N PRO A 15 -5.49 -20.39 -4.86
CA PRO A 15 -5.11 -20.97 -6.14
C PRO A 15 -4.36 -20.02 -7.09
N SER A 16 -4.24 -18.71 -6.75
CA SER A 16 -3.75 -17.72 -7.69
C SER A 16 -2.80 -16.71 -7.05
N SER A 17 -1.59 -16.57 -7.61
CA SER A 17 -0.60 -15.60 -7.12
C SER A 17 -1.07 -14.15 -7.27
N SER A 18 -1.83 -13.82 -8.31
CA SER A 18 -2.36 -12.46 -8.49
C SER A 18 -3.65 -12.21 -7.71
N HIS A 19 -4.58 -13.18 -7.69
CA HIS A 19 -5.90 -13.01 -7.08
C HIS A 19 -5.95 -13.35 -5.59
N THR A 20 -4.97 -14.08 -5.06
CA THR A 20 -4.88 -14.42 -3.63
C THR A 20 -3.68 -13.75 -2.98
N ALA A 21 -2.43 -14.13 -3.33
CA ALA A 21 -1.26 -13.55 -2.69
C ALA A 21 -1.16 -12.03 -2.93
N GLY A 22 -1.29 -11.58 -4.17
CA GLY A 22 -1.29 -10.14 -4.49
C GLY A 22 -2.42 -9.37 -3.82
N ALA A 23 -3.62 -9.97 -3.71
CA ALA A 23 -4.75 -9.36 -3.02
C ALA A 23 -4.50 -9.23 -1.50
N ALA A 24 -3.96 -10.27 -0.84
CA ALA A 24 -3.61 -10.22 0.58
C ALA A 24 -2.56 -9.13 0.86
N ARG A 25 -1.51 -9.06 0.03
CA ARG A 25 -0.48 -8.02 0.14
C ARG A 25 -1.04 -6.61 -0.11
N LEU A 26 -1.97 -6.45 -1.07
CA LEU A 26 -2.66 -5.16 -1.28
C LEU A 26 -3.46 -4.73 -0.05
N GLY A 27 -4.25 -5.63 0.54
CA GLY A 27 -5.00 -5.36 1.77
C GLY A 27 -4.08 -5.00 2.93
N LYS A 28 -2.98 -5.75 3.11
CA LYS A 28 -1.99 -5.48 4.16
C LYS A 28 -1.28 -4.14 3.96
N MET A 29 -0.89 -3.80 2.73
CA MET A 29 -0.28 -2.51 2.44
C MET A 29 -1.26 -1.36 2.65
N ALA A 30 -2.53 -1.49 2.23
CA ALA A 30 -3.57 -0.49 2.49
C ALA A 30 -3.74 -0.24 4.00
N ARG A 31 -3.77 -1.30 4.81
CA ARG A 31 -3.81 -1.20 6.28
C ARG A 31 -2.57 -0.49 6.84
N CYS A 32 -1.37 -0.81 6.35
CA CYS A 32 -0.14 -0.15 6.78
C CYS A 32 -0.18 1.36 6.46
N ILE A 33 -0.65 1.74 5.27
CA ILE A 33 -0.81 3.13 4.86
C ILE A 33 -1.88 3.83 5.73
N PHE A 34 -2.97 3.15 6.05
CA PHE A 34 -4.01 3.65 6.95
C PHE A 34 -3.55 3.70 8.43
N ARG A 35 -2.45 3.03 8.81
CA ARG A 35 -1.82 3.01 10.15
C ARG A 35 -2.67 2.38 11.26
N SER A 36 -3.75 1.71 10.92
CA SER A 36 -4.62 0.99 11.87
C SER A 36 -5.49 -0.02 11.12
N THR A 37 -6.14 -0.93 11.84
CA THR A 37 -7.24 -1.73 11.25
C THR A 37 -8.43 -0.79 11.03
N PRO A 38 -8.92 -0.65 9.79
CA PRO A 38 -10.10 0.18 9.54
C PRO A 38 -11.35 -0.42 10.18
N LYS A 39 -12.30 0.43 10.54
CA LYS A 39 -13.61 -0.01 11.05
C LYS A 39 -14.61 -0.27 9.94
N LYS A 40 -14.52 0.52 8.87
CA LYS A 40 -15.33 0.32 7.67
C LYS A 40 -14.46 0.46 6.44
N VAL A 41 -14.69 -0.42 5.43
CA VAL A 41 -14.00 -0.37 4.15
C VAL A 41 -14.97 -0.63 3.01
N ASP A 42 -14.99 0.27 2.03
CA ASP A 42 -15.61 0.01 0.73
C ASP A 42 -14.50 -0.38 -0.26
N LEU A 43 -14.60 -1.61 -0.80
CA LEU A 43 -13.63 -2.20 -1.72
C LEU A 43 -14.18 -2.18 -3.14
N THR A 44 -13.79 -1.18 -3.94
CA THR A 44 -14.18 -1.14 -5.35
C THR A 44 -13.19 -1.94 -6.19
N LEU A 45 -13.70 -2.99 -6.83
CA LEU A 45 -12.93 -3.91 -7.67
C LEU A 45 -13.09 -3.58 -9.15
N TYR A 46 -12.00 -3.71 -9.91
CA TYR A 46 -11.98 -3.44 -11.34
C TYR A 46 -11.47 -4.65 -12.13
N GLY A 47 -11.87 -4.73 -13.40
CA GLY A 47 -11.36 -5.71 -14.35
C GLY A 47 -11.60 -7.17 -13.94
N SER A 48 -10.54 -7.98 -13.88
CA SER A 48 -10.62 -9.38 -13.48
C SER A 48 -10.98 -9.55 -12.01
N PHE A 49 -10.49 -8.67 -11.13
CA PHE A 49 -10.88 -8.69 -9.72
C PHE A 49 -12.40 -8.59 -9.56
N ALA A 50 -13.05 -7.66 -10.24
CA ALA A 50 -14.51 -7.51 -10.19
C ALA A 50 -15.26 -8.76 -10.65
N LYS A 51 -14.75 -9.44 -11.68
CA LYS A 51 -15.44 -10.58 -12.29
C LYS A 51 -15.27 -11.91 -11.53
N THR A 52 -14.16 -12.08 -10.78
CA THR A 52 -13.74 -13.40 -10.30
C THR A 52 -13.44 -13.46 -8.79
N TYR A 53 -13.61 -12.36 -8.06
CA TYR A 53 -13.15 -12.26 -6.67
C TYR A 53 -13.67 -13.36 -5.74
N LYS A 54 -14.93 -13.76 -5.85
CA LYS A 54 -15.53 -14.84 -5.04
C LYS A 54 -14.91 -16.21 -5.38
N GLY A 55 -14.75 -16.51 -6.69
CA GLY A 55 -14.25 -17.80 -7.15
C GLY A 55 -12.78 -18.06 -6.86
N HIS A 56 -11.95 -17.02 -6.82
CA HIS A 56 -10.52 -17.11 -6.57
C HIS A 56 -10.12 -16.77 -5.12
N GLY A 57 -11.09 -16.48 -4.24
CA GLY A 57 -10.81 -16.12 -2.85
C GLY A 57 -10.15 -14.74 -2.68
N THR A 58 -10.29 -13.86 -3.68
CA THR A 58 -9.76 -12.48 -3.64
C THR A 58 -10.42 -11.69 -2.51
N ASP A 59 -11.71 -11.92 -2.26
CA ASP A 59 -12.47 -11.36 -1.16
C ASP A 59 -11.83 -11.66 0.20
N ARG A 60 -11.56 -12.93 0.48
CA ARG A 60 -10.92 -13.37 1.73
C ARG A 60 -9.50 -12.83 1.85
N ALA A 61 -8.78 -12.81 0.74
CA ALA A 61 -7.40 -12.32 0.70
C ALA A 61 -7.31 -10.82 0.99
N LEU A 62 -8.16 -9.99 0.36
CA LEU A 62 -8.23 -8.55 0.63
C LEU A 62 -8.60 -8.26 2.08
N VAL A 63 -9.64 -8.93 2.60
CA VAL A 63 -10.07 -8.78 4.00
C VAL A 63 -9.01 -9.28 4.97
N GLY A 64 -8.39 -10.43 4.72
CA GLY A 64 -7.30 -10.96 5.54
C GLY A 64 -6.09 -10.03 5.58
N GLY A 65 -5.73 -9.44 4.44
CA GLY A 65 -4.68 -8.42 4.39
C GLY A 65 -5.02 -7.16 5.20
N LEU A 66 -6.26 -6.67 5.13
CA LEU A 66 -6.74 -5.54 5.95
C LEU A 66 -6.71 -5.85 7.46
N LEU A 67 -6.86 -7.12 7.85
CA LEU A 67 -6.65 -7.59 9.22
C LEU A 67 -5.17 -7.75 9.60
N GLY A 68 -4.24 -7.65 8.63
CA GLY A 68 -2.79 -7.73 8.84
C GLY A 68 -2.16 -9.09 8.57
N TYR A 69 -2.94 -10.08 8.11
CA TYR A 69 -2.41 -11.41 7.80
C TYR A 69 -1.55 -11.39 6.53
N LYS A 70 -0.52 -12.26 6.51
CA LYS A 70 0.32 -12.49 5.34
C LYS A 70 -0.39 -13.43 4.36
N GLU A 71 0.10 -13.47 3.12
CA GLU A 71 -0.46 -14.28 2.04
C GLU A 71 -0.40 -15.80 2.27
N ASP A 72 0.47 -16.26 3.16
CA ASP A 72 0.63 -17.67 3.57
C ASP A 72 -0.10 -18.02 4.88
N ASP A 73 -0.73 -17.03 5.53
CA ASP A 73 -1.44 -17.25 6.79
C ASP A 73 -2.77 -17.98 6.56
N THR A 74 -2.98 -19.08 7.28
CA THR A 74 -4.19 -19.89 7.20
C THR A 74 -5.46 -19.14 7.61
N ASN A 75 -5.34 -18.06 8.40
CA ASN A 75 -6.44 -17.19 8.80
C ASN A 75 -7.12 -16.50 7.60
N ILE A 76 -6.45 -16.38 6.46
CA ILE A 76 -7.07 -15.88 5.22
C ILE A 76 -8.32 -16.70 4.84
N ARG A 77 -8.34 -18.01 5.12
CA ARG A 77 -9.49 -18.87 4.81
C ARG A 77 -10.76 -18.48 5.54
N ILE A 78 -10.61 -17.93 6.75
CA ILE A 78 -11.70 -17.52 7.65
C ILE A 78 -11.71 -15.99 7.89
N ALA A 79 -11.12 -15.22 6.97
CA ALA A 79 -10.96 -13.77 7.14
C ALA A 79 -12.28 -13.02 7.33
N HIS A 80 -13.36 -13.48 6.71
CA HIS A 80 -14.69 -12.89 6.90
C HIS A 80 -15.21 -13.04 8.33
N ASP A 81 -15.05 -14.23 8.94
CA ASP A 81 -15.45 -14.49 10.32
C ASP A 81 -14.58 -13.67 11.31
N LEU A 82 -13.29 -13.53 11.00
CA LEU A 82 -12.37 -12.74 11.81
C LEU A 82 -12.68 -11.25 11.72
N ALA A 83 -12.99 -10.73 10.53
CA ALA A 83 -13.42 -9.35 10.35
C ALA A 83 -14.68 -9.02 11.16
N GLN A 84 -15.66 -9.92 11.14
CA GLN A 84 -16.87 -9.78 11.95
C GLN A 84 -16.58 -9.76 13.46
N LYS A 85 -15.67 -10.62 13.93
CA LYS A 85 -15.24 -10.65 15.35
C LYS A 85 -14.53 -9.37 15.78
N GLU A 86 -13.70 -8.79 14.88
CA GLU A 86 -13.01 -7.54 15.12
C GLU A 86 -13.88 -6.29 14.89
N GLY A 87 -15.12 -6.48 14.44
CA GLY A 87 -16.06 -5.39 14.18
C GLY A 87 -15.67 -4.54 12.96
N MET A 88 -14.94 -5.12 12.00
CA MET A 88 -14.64 -4.47 10.73
C MET A 88 -15.78 -4.72 9.74
N GLU A 89 -16.43 -3.65 9.32
CA GLU A 89 -17.45 -3.67 8.27
C GLU A 89 -16.79 -3.50 6.90
N TYR A 90 -17.24 -4.23 5.89
CA TYR A 90 -16.71 -4.08 4.53
C TYR A 90 -17.78 -4.36 3.47
N THR A 91 -17.65 -3.69 2.33
CA THR A 91 -18.52 -3.84 1.17
C THR A 91 -17.68 -4.01 -0.09
N PHE A 92 -17.99 -5.02 -0.90
CA PHE A 92 -17.40 -5.18 -2.24
C PHE A 92 -18.29 -4.52 -3.29
N ILE A 93 -17.68 -3.66 -4.10
CA ILE A 93 -18.33 -2.92 -5.19
C ILE A 93 -17.69 -3.33 -6.50
N GLU A 94 -18.46 -3.95 -7.40
CA GLU A 94 -17.99 -4.33 -8.73
C GLU A 94 -18.12 -3.13 -9.67
N SER A 95 -16.98 -2.65 -10.21
CA SER A 95 -16.98 -1.54 -11.15
C SER A 95 -16.82 -2.03 -12.60
N PRO A 96 -17.65 -1.54 -13.52
CA PRO A 96 -17.52 -1.85 -14.95
C PRO A 96 -16.44 -1.01 -15.64
N LEU A 97 -15.82 -0.04 -14.95
CA LEU A 97 -14.85 0.87 -15.53
C LEU A 97 -13.55 0.13 -15.90
N ASP A 98 -13.00 0.44 -17.07
CA ASP A 98 -11.66 0.03 -17.45
C ASP A 98 -10.66 1.08 -16.92
N VAL A 99 -9.78 0.63 -16.03
CA VAL A 99 -8.73 1.45 -15.41
C VAL A 99 -7.33 1.07 -15.94
N GLY A 100 -7.27 0.39 -17.10
CA GLY A 100 -6.03 0.04 -17.79
C GLY A 100 -5.24 -1.11 -17.16
N HIS A 101 -5.78 -1.80 -16.15
CA HIS A 101 -5.17 -2.98 -15.54
C HIS A 101 -6.24 -3.92 -14.97
N PRO A 102 -6.11 -5.28 -15.18
CA PRO A 102 -7.17 -6.21 -14.81
C PRO A 102 -7.36 -6.45 -13.30
N ASN A 103 -6.34 -6.22 -12.49
CA ASN A 103 -6.34 -6.59 -11.07
C ASN A 103 -6.14 -5.36 -10.19
N VAL A 104 -7.10 -4.45 -10.21
CA VAL A 104 -7.07 -3.20 -9.43
C VAL A 104 -8.15 -3.23 -8.36
N VAL A 105 -7.81 -2.70 -7.20
CA VAL A 105 -8.73 -2.44 -6.09
C VAL A 105 -8.52 -1.03 -5.56
N ARG A 106 -9.62 -0.33 -5.28
CA ARG A 106 -9.68 0.90 -4.51
C ARG A 106 -10.25 0.57 -3.14
N PHE A 107 -9.55 0.98 -2.11
CA PHE A 107 -9.95 0.92 -0.71
C PHE A 107 -10.37 2.31 -0.27
N ASP A 108 -11.62 2.48 0.11
CA ASP A 108 -12.10 3.64 0.84
C ASP A 108 -12.26 3.23 2.30
N MET A 109 -11.34 3.65 3.16
CA MET A 109 -11.20 3.17 4.55
C MET A 109 -11.60 4.25 5.54
N PHE A 110 -12.28 3.84 6.61
CA PHE A 110 -12.75 4.72 7.68
C PHE A 110 -12.37 4.14 9.05
N ASP A 111 -12.01 4.99 10.02
CA ASP A 111 -11.82 4.64 11.42
C ASP A 111 -13.01 5.06 12.30
N ASP A 112 -12.91 4.82 13.61
CA ASP A 112 -13.93 5.18 14.61
C ASP A 112 -14.17 6.70 14.73
N HIS A 113 -13.25 7.52 14.22
CA HIS A 113 -13.32 8.99 14.25
C HIS A 113 -13.75 9.58 12.90
N ASN A 114 -14.24 8.74 11.97
CA ASN A 114 -14.58 9.11 10.60
C ASN A 114 -13.39 9.68 9.79
N ARG A 115 -12.15 9.39 10.19
CA ARG A 115 -11.00 9.65 9.32
C ARG A 115 -11.17 8.78 8.08
N HIS A 116 -11.14 9.40 6.92
CA HIS A 116 -11.25 8.74 5.62
C HIS A 116 -9.91 8.76 4.91
N MET A 117 -9.58 7.66 4.25
CA MET A 117 -8.42 7.55 3.36
C MET A 117 -8.75 6.65 2.19
N THR A 118 -8.36 7.09 1.00
CA THR A 118 -8.46 6.30 -0.23
C THR A 118 -7.09 5.75 -0.62
N VAL A 119 -7.00 4.45 -0.89
CA VAL A 119 -5.81 3.80 -1.43
C VAL A 119 -6.19 3.03 -2.68
N ILE A 120 -5.44 3.21 -3.78
CA ILE A 120 -5.61 2.43 -5.00
C ILE A 120 -4.35 1.61 -5.25
N GLY A 121 -4.54 0.32 -5.48
CA GLY A 121 -3.43 -0.58 -5.77
C GLY A 121 -3.80 -1.63 -6.81
N ARG A 122 -2.76 -2.22 -7.41
CA ARG A 122 -2.88 -3.27 -8.40
C ARG A 122 -1.96 -4.45 -8.10
N SER A 123 -2.45 -5.65 -8.37
CA SER A 123 -1.64 -6.87 -8.31
C SER A 123 -1.01 -7.13 -9.67
N LEU A 124 0.32 -7.25 -9.70
CA LEU A 124 1.11 -7.42 -10.93
C LEU A 124 1.32 -8.90 -11.32
N GLY A 125 0.88 -9.84 -10.47
CA GLY A 125 1.16 -11.27 -10.62
C GLY A 125 2.39 -11.71 -9.81
N GLY A 126 2.54 -13.03 -9.61
CA GLY A 126 3.65 -13.57 -8.79
C GLY A 126 3.64 -13.13 -7.31
N GLY A 127 2.53 -12.58 -6.81
CA GLY A 127 2.46 -11.95 -5.48
C GLY A 127 2.91 -10.49 -5.45
N GLN A 128 3.48 -9.97 -6.54
CA GLN A 128 3.90 -8.57 -6.62
C GLN A 128 2.70 -7.62 -6.66
N ILE A 129 2.86 -6.47 -6.03
CA ILE A 129 1.84 -5.42 -5.95
C ILE A 129 2.42 -4.06 -6.30
N MET A 130 1.55 -3.11 -6.55
CA MET A 130 1.90 -1.69 -6.61
C MET A 130 0.73 -0.85 -6.09
N ILE A 131 0.97 -0.05 -5.06
CA ILE A 131 0.08 1.05 -4.71
C ILE A 131 0.37 2.19 -5.69
N THR A 132 -0.68 2.66 -6.35
CA THR A 132 -0.57 3.66 -7.42
C THR A 132 -1.08 5.04 -6.99
N GLU A 133 -1.93 5.09 -5.96
CA GLU A 133 -2.52 6.34 -5.48
C GLU A 133 -2.87 6.25 -3.98
N VAL A 134 -2.68 7.34 -3.24
CA VAL A 134 -3.20 7.55 -1.88
C VAL A 134 -3.76 8.97 -1.78
N ASP A 135 -5.05 9.09 -1.43
CA ASP A 135 -5.79 10.37 -1.31
C ASP A 135 -5.60 11.30 -2.54
N GLY A 136 -5.68 10.70 -3.75
CA GLY A 136 -5.52 11.42 -5.01
C GLY A 136 -4.08 11.87 -5.31
N ASN A 137 -3.09 11.37 -4.59
CA ASN A 137 -1.68 11.57 -4.89
C ASN A 137 -1.12 10.32 -5.58
N ASP A 138 -0.57 10.49 -6.79
CA ASP A 138 0.13 9.42 -7.48
C ASP A 138 1.31 8.90 -6.65
N MET A 139 1.51 7.58 -6.67
CA MET A 139 2.58 6.90 -5.94
C MET A 139 3.10 5.69 -6.70
N SER A 140 4.19 5.10 -6.21
CA SER A 140 4.71 3.82 -6.70
C SER A 140 5.35 3.08 -5.52
N ILE A 141 4.53 2.32 -4.75
CA ILE A 141 4.99 1.55 -3.59
C ILE A 141 4.75 0.08 -3.88
N THR A 142 5.82 -0.73 -3.91
CA THR A 142 5.75 -2.17 -4.19
C THR A 142 5.61 -3.01 -2.92
N GLY A 143 6.08 -2.51 -1.79
CA GLY A 143 6.09 -3.24 -0.53
C GLY A 143 7.19 -4.31 -0.42
N ASP A 144 8.17 -4.31 -1.32
CA ASP A 144 9.27 -5.28 -1.31
C ASP A 144 10.53 -4.74 -0.61
N GLU A 145 10.58 -3.42 -0.35
CA GLU A 145 11.73 -2.71 0.23
C GLU A 145 11.28 -1.78 1.35
N PHE A 146 12.21 -1.41 2.22
CA PHE A 146 11.97 -0.33 3.17
C PHE A 146 11.61 0.94 2.41
N THR A 147 10.45 1.49 2.71
CA THR A 147 9.90 2.62 1.96
C THR A 147 9.60 3.79 2.88
N LEU A 148 10.10 4.96 2.52
CA LEU A 148 9.78 6.24 3.14
C LEU A 148 8.89 7.04 2.18
N VAL A 149 7.76 7.52 2.66
CA VAL A 149 6.87 8.43 1.92
C VAL A 149 6.84 9.76 2.63
N VAL A 150 7.16 10.84 1.92
CA VAL A 150 7.19 12.20 2.45
C VAL A 150 6.21 13.07 1.69
N PHE A 151 5.18 13.53 2.36
CA PHE A 151 4.24 14.54 1.84
C PHE A 151 4.80 15.93 2.13
N HIS A 152 4.92 16.75 1.10
CA HIS A 152 5.57 18.06 1.22
C HIS A 152 5.04 19.09 0.23
N GLU A 153 5.35 20.35 0.48
CA GLU A 153 5.15 21.42 -0.51
C GLU A 153 6.17 21.32 -1.64
N ASP A 154 5.75 21.51 -2.89
CA ASP A 154 6.65 21.56 -4.06
C ASP A 154 7.46 22.86 -4.07
N ARG A 155 8.58 22.86 -3.35
CA ARG A 155 9.46 24.02 -3.21
C ARG A 155 10.95 23.65 -3.32
N PRO A 156 11.80 24.60 -3.71
CA PRO A 156 13.24 24.40 -3.69
C PRO A 156 13.72 24.02 -2.28
N GLY A 157 14.65 23.06 -2.23
CA GLY A 157 15.25 22.59 -0.98
C GLY A 157 14.52 21.40 -0.31
N ALA A 158 13.27 21.08 -0.66
CA ALA A 158 12.56 19.95 -0.04
C ALA A 158 13.29 18.61 -0.22
N ILE A 159 13.74 18.30 -1.44
CA ILE A 159 14.51 17.07 -1.71
C ILE A 159 15.86 17.09 -0.96
N SER A 160 16.56 18.23 -0.97
CA SER A 160 17.84 18.37 -0.28
C SER A 160 17.72 18.11 1.22
N LEU A 161 16.68 18.65 1.85
CA LEU A 161 16.40 18.45 3.26
C LEU A 161 16.20 16.97 3.60
N VAL A 162 15.36 16.27 2.84
CA VAL A 162 15.08 14.85 3.07
C VAL A 162 16.33 13.99 2.82
N SER A 163 17.04 14.23 1.73
CA SER A 163 18.27 13.48 1.41
C SER A 163 19.39 13.73 2.42
N GLN A 164 19.51 14.96 2.95
CA GLN A 164 20.48 15.28 4.00
C GLN A 164 20.12 14.55 5.31
N ALA A 165 18.87 14.57 5.73
CA ALA A 165 18.43 13.87 6.94
C ALA A 165 18.71 12.36 6.88
N LEU A 166 18.51 11.73 5.72
CA LEU A 166 18.86 10.33 5.50
C LEU A 166 20.37 10.11 5.55
N SER A 167 21.15 10.96 4.88
CA SER A 167 22.62 10.89 4.87
C SER A 167 23.23 11.06 6.27
N GLU A 168 22.74 12.01 7.06
CA GLU A 168 23.17 12.24 8.46
C GLU A 168 22.84 11.05 9.38
N SER A 169 21.87 10.23 8.98
CA SER A 169 21.47 9.00 9.68
C SER A 169 22.15 7.75 9.13
N ASP A 170 23.13 7.89 8.23
CA ASP A 170 23.84 6.79 7.55
C ASP A 170 22.90 5.83 6.78
N ILE A 171 21.84 6.40 6.18
CA ILE A 171 20.82 5.65 5.42
C ILE A 171 21.01 5.91 3.94
N ASN A 172 21.30 4.84 3.18
CA ASN A 172 21.43 4.90 1.75
C ASN A 172 20.09 4.89 1.04
N ILE A 173 19.95 5.73 0.01
CA ILE A 173 18.76 5.81 -0.86
C ILE A 173 18.97 4.88 -2.06
N ALA A 174 18.16 3.84 -2.18
CA ALA A 174 18.17 2.94 -3.33
C ALA A 174 17.42 3.56 -4.52
N THR A 175 16.22 4.08 -4.30
CA THR A 175 15.46 4.83 -5.31
C THR A 175 14.77 6.04 -4.70
N MET A 176 14.52 7.07 -5.50
CA MET A 176 13.68 8.21 -5.12
C MET A 176 12.83 8.65 -6.31
N ARG A 177 11.55 8.80 -6.08
CA ARG A 177 10.60 9.37 -7.04
C ARG A 177 9.82 10.49 -6.40
N VAL A 178 9.60 11.57 -7.15
CA VAL A 178 8.81 12.71 -6.69
C VAL A 178 7.60 12.88 -7.62
N PHE A 179 6.43 12.85 -7.03
CA PHE A 179 5.16 13.08 -7.69
C PHE A 179 4.62 14.43 -7.23
N ARG A 180 4.16 15.27 -8.15
CA ARG A 180 3.61 16.59 -7.83
C ARG A 180 2.30 16.84 -8.55
N LYS A 181 1.33 17.40 -7.86
CA LYS A 181 0.04 17.82 -8.46
C LYS A 181 0.17 19.05 -9.35
N GLY A 182 1.25 19.80 -9.20
CA GLY A 182 1.53 21.01 -9.97
C GLY A 182 2.60 21.85 -9.30
N LYS A 183 3.10 22.85 -10.03
CA LYS A 183 4.15 23.76 -9.53
C LYS A 183 3.66 24.50 -8.28
N HIS A 184 4.45 24.48 -7.20
CA HIS A 184 4.14 25.10 -5.89
C HIS A 184 2.86 24.57 -5.22
N LYS A 185 2.48 23.33 -5.49
CA LYS A 185 1.38 22.61 -4.83
C LYS A 185 1.92 21.46 -3.98
N ASP A 186 1.03 20.58 -3.54
CA ASP A 186 1.42 19.37 -2.83
C ASP A 186 2.23 18.44 -3.73
N ALA A 187 3.22 17.82 -3.14
CA ALA A 187 4.06 16.79 -3.74
C ALA A 187 4.32 15.65 -2.76
N VAL A 188 4.69 14.50 -3.30
CA VAL A 188 5.02 13.31 -2.53
C VAL A 188 6.34 12.74 -3.01
N MET A 189 7.27 12.49 -2.10
CA MET A 189 8.46 11.68 -2.37
C MET A 189 8.19 10.27 -1.92
N VAL A 190 8.45 9.29 -2.79
CA VAL A 190 8.52 7.87 -2.45
C VAL A 190 9.98 7.46 -2.59
N ILE A 191 10.57 7.03 -1.49
CA ILE A 191 11.99 6.72 -1.36
C ILE A 191 12.12 5.30 -0.86
N THR A 192 12.89 4.46 -1.55
CA THR A 192 13.29 3.16 -1.01
C THR A 192 14.71 3.26 -0.44
N THR A 193 14.93 2.58 0.67
CA THR A 193 16.19 2.63 1.43
C THR A 193 16.71 1.21 1.69
N ASP A 194 18.03 1.08 1.89
CA ASP A 194 18.66 -0.22 2.19
C ASP A 194 18.34 -0.70 3.62
N THR A 195 17.98 0.22 4.50
CA THR A 195 17.68 -0.06 5.91
C THR A 195 16.47 0.73 6.40
N VAL A 196 15.91 0.32 7.52
CA VAL A 196 14.79 1.03 8.18
C VAL A 196 15.20 2.45 8.56
N VAL A 197 14.36 3.44 8.22
CA VAL A 197 14.53 4.81 8.71
C VAL A 197 14.12 4.88 10.19
N ASN A 198 15.05 5.28 11.04
CA ASN A 198 14.79 5.31 12.48
C ASN A 198 13.76 6.38 12.87
N PRO A 199 13.02 6.19 13.98
CA PRO A 199 11.97 7.10 14.40
C PRO A 199 12.44 8.54 14.67
N ILE A 200 13.69 8.75 15.09
CA ILE A 200 14.26 10.08 15.35
C ILE A 200 14.38 10.87 14.04
N THR A 201 14.89 10.23 13.00
CA THR A 201 15.01 10.84 11.68
C THR A 201 13.63 11.16 11.07
N VAL A 202 12.66 10.25 11.25
CA VAL A 202 11.27 10.48 10.82
C VAL A 202 10.68 11.69 11.54
N GLN A 203 10.87 11.78 12.86
CA GLN A 203 10.36 12.89 13.67
C GLN A 203 11.03 14.22 13.28
N PHE A 204 12.34 14.22 13.08
CA PHE A 204 13.07 15.39 12.59
C PHE A 204 12.50 15.90 11.26
N MET A 205 12.26 14.99 10.30
CA MET A 205 11.67 15.38 9.01
C MET A 205 10.28 15.99 9.18
N ARG A 206 9.42 15.43 10.06
CA ARG A 206 8.07 15.97 10.32
C ARG A 206 8.08 17.39 10.87
N GLU A 207 9.11 17.76 11.62
CA GLU A 207 9.27 19.09 12.22
C GLU A 207 9.86 20.10 11.23
N CYS A 208 10.34 19.65 10.08
CA CYS A 208 10.94 20.52 9.08
C CYS A 208 9.87 21.36 8.34
N PRO A 209 10.14 22.65 8.09
CA PRO A 209 9.20 23.50 7.34
C PRO A 209 8.90 22.93 5.96
N GLY A 210 7.61 22.94 5.57
CA GLY A 210 7.13 22.45 4.27
C GLY A 210 6.99 20.94 4.16
N ILE A 211 7.34 20.16 5.17
CA ILE A 211 6.96 18.75 5.29
C ILE A 211 5.59 18.71 5.97
N GLN A 212 4.66 17.96 5.38
CA GLN A 212 3.28 17.81 5.85
C GLN A 212 3.09 16.53 6.65
N ASP A 213 3.64 15.41 6.17
CA ASP A 213 3.65 14.13 6.87
C ASP A 213 4.79 13.22 6.34
N VAL A 214 5.17 12.26 7.18
CA VAL A 214 6.18 11.24 6.85
C VAL A 214 5.67 9.87 7.28
N MET A 215 5.71 8.91 6.37
CA MET A 215 5.36 7.51 6.62
C MET A 215 6.53 6.60 6.30
N THR A 216 6.68 5.53 7.08
CA THR A 216 7.67 4.48 6.80
C THR A 216 6.98 3.13 6.75
N PHE A 217 7.43 2.28 5.86
CA PHE A 217 6.94 0.90 5.70
C PHE A 217 8.14 -0.04 5.66
N GLU A 218 8.03 -1.15 6.36
CA GLU A 218 8.94 -2.28 6.20
C GLU A 218 8.48 -3.11 4.98
N ALA A 219 9.35 -3.97 4.48
CA ALA A 219 8.99 -4.96 3.48
C ALA A 219 7.88 -5.89 4.04
N LEU A 220 6.88 -6.24 3.20
CA LEU A 220 5.70 -7.02 3.59
C LEU A 220 6.03 -8.48 3.93
#